data_f0a71a6a62ed13ec938ff11783c20423
#
_entry.id   f0a71a6a62ed13ec938ff11783c20423
#
_cell.length_a   1.000
_cell.length_b   1.000
_cell.length_c   1.000
_cell.angle_alpha   90.00
_cell.angle_beta   90.00
_cell.angle_gamma   90.00
#
_symmetry.space_group_name_H-M   'P 1'
#
loop_
_entity.id
_entity.type
_entity.pdbx_description
1 polymer ?
#
loop_
_entity_poly.entity_id
_entity_poly.type
_entity_poly.pdbx_seq_one_letter_code
_entity_poly.pdbx_strand_id
1 'polypeptide(L)'
;MAILEKIRRDLTLVVNDKLLVDNLFLSFRKIAEEYIAQKPVDLFQNVGLFVESSLRMAEHIILGTHTPLSASLVVDACIKKLEGVSGFDGLRIHAARLGRAIYDFRTRKKSVHLKEVDPLLIDGHLAYNICSWILIELLRESAIPEA
;
A
#
# COMPACT_ATOMS: atom_id res chain seq x y z
N MET A 1 16.15 8.93 -10.15
CA MET A 1 14.97 9.39 -10.93
C MET A 1 14.65 8.46 -12.07
N ALA A 2 15.58 8.16 -12.96
CA ALA A 2 15.34 7.28 -14.12
C ALA A 2 14.83 5.88 -13.76
N ILE A 3 15.32 5.29 -12.66
CA ILE A 3 14.92 3.95 -12.20
C ILE A 3 13.46 3.95 -11.75
N LEU A 4 13.04 4.92 -10.94
CA LEU A 4 11.66 5.02 -10.47
C LEU A 4 10.67 5.22 -11.62
N GLU A 5 11.01 6.03 -12.60
CA GLU A 5 10.16 6.23 -13.78
C GLU A 5 10.06 4.95 -14.61
N LYS A 6 11.15 4.20 -14.73
CA LYS A 6 11.12 2.90 -15.39
C LYS A 6 10.18 1.93 -14.65
N ILE A 7 10.33 1.83 -13.34
CA ILE A 7 9.48 0.96 -12.50
C ILE A 7 8.00 1.33 -12.63
N ARG A 8 7.67 2.62 -12.55
CA ARG A 8 6.29 3.09 -12.73
C ARG A 8 5.73 2.68 -14.08
N ARG A 9 6.49 2.89 -15.14
CA ARG A 9 6.09 2.50 -16.50
C ARG A 9 5.87 1.00 -16.60
N ASP A 10 6.80 0.20 -16.08
CA ASP A 10 6.72 -1.25 -16.15
C ASP A 10 5.51 -1.79 -15.35
N LEU A 11 5.26 -1.26 -14.15
CA LEU A 11 4.06 -1.60 -13.38
C LEU A 11 2.77 -1.19 -14.10
N THR A 12 2.77 -0.04 -14.78
CA THR A 12 1.61 0.41 -15.54
C THR A 12 1.29 -0.58 -16.68
N LEU A 13 2.31 -1.15 -17.31
CA LEU A 13 2.11 -2.17 -18.34
C LEU A 13 1.55 -3.48 -17.76
N VAL A 14 2.01 -3.87 -16.57
CA VAL A 14 1.53 -5.09 -15.89
C VAL A 14 0.07 -4.95 -15.45
N VAL A 15 -0.27 -3.85 -14.82
CA VAL A 15 -1.59 -3.65 -14.21
C VAL A 15 -2.58 -3.01 -15.19
N ASN A 16 -2.10 -2.33 -16.21
CA ASN A 16 -2.92 -1.61 -17.18
C ASN A 16 -3.89 -0.61 -16.55
N ASP A 17 -3.46 0.03 -15.47
CA ASP A 17 -4.21 1.06 -14.75
C ASP A 17 -3.24 2.12 -14.25
N LYS A 18 -3.02 3.14 -15.08
CA LYS A 18 -2.06 4.19 -14.78
C LYS A 18 -2.41 4.97 -13.52
N LEU A 19 -3.70 5.24 -13.30
CA LEU A 19 -4.14 6.01 -12.13
C LEU A 19 -3.88 5.22 -10.83
N LEU A 20 -4.08 3.92 -10.83
CA LEU A 20 -3.77 3.06 -9.70
C LEU A 20 -2.28 3.11 -9.37
N VAL A 21 -1.43 2.97 -10.36
CA VAL A 21 0.03 3.04 -10.19
C VAL A 21 0.47 4.42 -9.70
N ASP A 22 -0.08 5.48 -10.28
CA ASP A 22 0.22 6.86 -9.87
C ASP A 22 -0.20 7.10 -8.41
N ASN A 23 -1.36 6.61 -7.99
CA ASN A 23 -1.83 6.73 -6.61
C ASN A 23 -0.91 5.98 -5.63
N LEU A 24 -0.45 4.79 -5.99
CA LEU A 24 0.50 4.03 -5.18
C LEU A 24 1.78 4.83 -4.94
N PHE A 25 2.41 5.30 -6.01
CA PHE A 25 3.69 6.03 -5.90
C PHE A 25 3.53 7.41 -5.26
N LEU A 26 2.45 8.12 -5.55
CA LEU A 26 2.20 9.43 -4.95
C LEU A 26 2.01 9.30 -3.43
N SER A 27 1.19 8.36 -2.98
CA SER A 27 0.96 8.15 -1.57
C SER A 27 2.23 7.71 -0.84
N PHE A 28 3.01 6.81 -1.44
CA PHE A 28 4.28 6.39 -0.86
C PHE A 28 5.29 7.55 -0.77
N ARG A 29 5.38 8.36 -1.80
CA ARG A 29 6.25 9.54 -1.79
C ARG A 29 5.89 10.49 -0.65
N LYS A 30 4.62 10.76 -0.46
CA LYS A 30 4.15 11.61 0.64
C LYS A 30 4.47 11.00 2.01
N ILE A 31 4.28 9.69 2.16
CA ILE A 31 4.67 8.98 3.40
C ILE A 31 6.17 9.16 3.67
N ALA A 32 7.01 9.00 2.67
CA ALA A 32 8.46 9.18 2.81
C ALA A 32 8.83 10.63 3.16
N GLU A 33 8.22 11.61 2.50
CA GLU A 33 8.44 13.03 2.80
C GLU A 33 8.04 13.38 4.24
N GLU A 34 6.88 12.90 4.70
CA GLU A 34 6.40 13.16 6.06
C GLU A 34 7.22 12.40 7.11
N TYR A 35 7.74 11.22 6.76
CA TYR A 35 8.68 10.49 7.60
C TYR A 35 9.97 11.31 7.84
N ILE A 36 10.55 11.83 6.77
CA ILE A 36 11.77 12.68 6.86
C ILE A 36 11.48 13.96 7.65
N ALA A 37 10.31 14.56 7.43
CA ALA A 37 9.89 15.77 8.12
C ALA A 37 9.46 15.53 9.57
N GLN A 38 9.43 14.30 10.04
CA GLN A 38 9.00 13.91 11.39
C GLN A 38 7.57 14.34 11.72
N LYS A 39 6.65 14.15 10.76
CA LYS A 39 5.24 14.51 10.90
C LYS A 39 4.35 13.26 10.87
N PRO A 40 4.26 12.50 11.97
CA PRO A 40 3.53 11.23 11.97
C PRO A 40 2.04 11.38 11.72
N VAL A 41 1.39 12.44 12.16
CA VAL A 41 -0.03 12.67 11.90
C VAL A 41 -0.30 12.82 10.40
N ASP A 42 0.49 13.66 9.72
CA ASP A 42 0.36 13.87 8.28
C ASP A 42 0.72 12.61 7.49
N LEU A 43 1.73 11.86 7.95
CA LEU A 43 2.11 10.59 7.36
C LEU A 43 0.93 9.61 7.33
N PHE A 44 0.23 9.45 8.45
CA PHE A 44 -0.90 8.54 8.54
C PHE A 44 -2.08 8.95 7.64
N GLN A 45 -2.21 10.21 7.26
CA GLN A 45 -3.21 10.66 6.28
C GLN A 45 -3.01 10.02 4.90
N ASN A 46 -1.78 9.65 4.57
CA ASN A 46 -1.45 9.05 3.27
C ASN A 46 -1.44 7.51 3.31
N VAL A 47 -1.43 6.90 4.49
CA VAL A 47 -1.39 5.44 4.65
C VAL A 47 -2.63 4.77 4.06
N GLY A 48 -3.80 5.36 4.22
CA GLY A 48 -5.05 4.81 3.68
C GLY A 48 -5.01 4.62 2.16
N LEU A 49 -4.63 5.67 1.45
CA LEU A 49 -4.52 5.61 -0.02
C LEU A 49 -3.44 4.60 -0.45
N PHE A 50 -2.32 4.57 0.26
CA PHE A 50 -1.25 3.61 -0.04
C PHE A 50 -1.72 2.17 0.14
N VAL A 51 -2.36 1.83 1.26
CA VAL A 51 -2.84 0.47 1.54
C VAL A 51 -3.90 0.05 0.53
N GLU A 52 -4.87 0.90 0.26
CA GLU A 52 -5.93 0.59 -0.72
C GLU A 52 -5.36 0.40 -2.12
N SER A 53 -4.41 1.23 -2.54
CA SER A 53 -3.70 1.07 -3.81
C SER A 53 -2.88 -0.22 -3.85
N SER A 54 -2.17 -0.53 -2.78
CA SER A 54 -1.37 -1.75 -2.65
C SER A 54 -2.23 -3.01 -2.73
N LEU A 55 -3.40 -3.02 -2.10
CA LEU A 55 -4.32 -4.16 -2.13
C LEU A 55 -4.90 -4.37 -3.53
N ARG A 56 -5.25 -3.29 -4.24
CA ARG A 56 -5.70 -3.40 -5.64
C ARG A 56 -4.58 -3.93 -6.54
N MET A 57 -3.34 -3.49 -6.32
CA MET A 57 -2.18 -4.02 -7.04
C MET A 57 -1.99 -5.51 -6.76
N ALA A 58 -2.09 -5.92 -5.50
CA ALA A 58 -2.01 -7.32 -5.10
C ALA A 58 -3.13 -8.15 -5.74
N GLU A 59 -4.37 -7.65 -5.74
CA GLU A 59 -5.46 -8.29 -6.45
C GLU A 59 -5.08 -8.55 -7.92
N HIS A 60 -4.57 -7.54 -8.60
CA HIS A 60 -4.24 -7.68 -10.02
C HIS A 60 -3.12 -8.70 -10.25
N ILE A 61 -2.05 -8.64 -9.47
CA ILE A 61 -0.91 -9.55 -9.60
C ILE A 61 -1.31 -11.00 -9.30
N ILE A 62 -2.15 -11.23 -8.29
CA ILE A 62 -2.54 -12.58 -7.83
C ILE A 62 -3.74 -13.13 -8.62
N LEU A 63 -4.73 -12.29 -8.89
CA LEU A 63 -6.02 -12.71 -9.46
C LEU A 63 -6.18 -12.36 -10.95
N GLY A 64 -5.31 -11.51 -11.49
CA GLY A 64 -5.40 -11.02 -12.88
C GLY A 64 -6.34 -9.84 -13.08
N THR A 65 -7.15 -9.50 -12.09
CA THR A 65 -8.06 -8.34 -12.11
C THR A 65 -8.07 -7.68 -10.75
N HIS A 66 -8.48 -6.41 -10.69
CA HIS A 66 -8.57 -5.69 -9.43
C HIS A 66 -9.87 -4.89 -9.32
N THR A 67 -10.23 -4.57 -8.09
CA THR A 67 -11.38 -3.70 -7.81
C THR A 67 -11.18 -2.35 -8.49
N PRO A 68 -12.13 -1.88 -9.30
CA PRO A 68 -12.02 -0.58 -9.98
C PRO A 68 -11.87 0.58 -8.98
N LEU A 69 -11.15 1.63 -9.38
CA LEU A 69 -11.00 2.82 -8.56
C LEU A 69 -12.33 3.55 -8.31
N SER A 70 -13.32 3.35 -9.20
CA SER A 70 -14.67 3.88 -9.04
C SER A 70 -15.49 3.18 -7.96
N ALA A 71 -15.06 1.99 -7.52
CA ALA A 71 -15.73 1.21 -6.49
C ALA A 71 -14.97 1.33 -5.17
N SER A 72 -15.69 1.31 -4.04
CA SER A 72 -15.07 1.26 -2.73
C SER A 72 -14.38 -0.07 -2.50
N LEU A 73 -13.16 -0.03 -1.98
CA LEU A 73 -12.44 -1.24 -1.58
C LEU A 73 -12.82 -1.59 -0.14
N VAL A 74 -13.36 -2.78 0.06
CA VAL A 74 -13.58 -3.33 1.40
C VAL A 74 -12.34 -4.14 1.76
N VAL A 75 -11.51 -3.57 2.64
CA VAL A 75 -10.18 -4.11 2.96
C VAL A 75 -10.26 -5.56 3.45
N ASP A 76 -11.13 -5.85 4.39
CA ASP A 76 -11.26 -7.22 4.93
C ASP A 76 -11.71 -8.24 3.89
N ALA A 77 -12.63 -7.86 3.02
CA ALA A 77 -13.09 -8.74 1.94
C ALA A 77 -11.98 -9.00 0.91
N CYS A 78 -11.21 -7.97 0.58
CA CYS A 78 -10.05 -8.09 -0.31
C CYS A 78 -9.01 -9.06 0.25
N ILE A 79 -8.69 -8.92 1.53
CA ILE A 79 -7.71 -9.79 2.21
C ILE A 79 -8.18 -11.24 2.23
N LYS A 80 -9.44 -11.49 2.57
CA LYS A 80 -10.01 -12.84 2.52
C LYS A 80 -9.92 -13.47 1.13
N LYS A 81 -10.19 -12.68 0.11
CA LYS A 81 -10.08 -13.15 -1.28
C LYS A 81 -8.64 -13.52 -1.63
N LEU A 82 -7.66 -12.72 -1.25
CA LEU A 82 -6.25 -12.99 -1.49
C LEU A 82 -5.77 -14.23 -0.71
N GLU A 83 -6.19 -14.39 0.53
CA GLU A 83 -5.85 -15.56 1.36
C GLU A 83 -6.48 -16.86 0.83
N GLY A 84 -7.62 -16.77 0.17
CA GLY A 84 -8.37 -17.92 -0.34
C GLY A 84 -7.84 -18.54 -1.62
N VAL A 85 -6.84 -17.94 -2.26
CA VAL A 85 -6.27 -18.43 -3.51
C VAL A 85 -4.81 -18.83 -3.33
N SER A 86 -4.26 -19.63 -4.24
CA SER A 86 -2.84 -19.95 -4.26
C SER A 86 -2.04 -18.80 -4.85
N GLY A 87 -0.80 -18.64 -4.42
CA GLY A 87 0.09 -17.60 -4.91
C GLY A 87 1.23 -17.32 -3.95
N PHE A 88 1.93 -16.24 -4.17
CA PHE A 88 3.09 -15.86 -3.37
C PHE A 88 2.69 -15.36 -1.98
N ASP A 89 3.09 -16.08 -0.94
CA ASP A 89 2.70 -15.78 0.44
C ASP A 89 3.15 -14.38 0.90
N GLY A 90 4.28 -13.91 0.43
CA GLY A 90 4.78 -12.57 0.75
C GLY A 90 3.77 -11.48 0.40
N LEU A 91 3.23 -11.51 -0.81
CA LEU A 91 2.24 -10.52 -1.25
C LEU A 91 0.83 -10.89 -0.80
N ARG A 92 0.43 -12.14 -1.00
CA ARG A 92 -0.93 -12.61 -0.76
C ARG A 92 -1.33 -12.60 0.71
N ILE A 93 -0.41 -12.97 1.59
CA ILE A 93 -0.68 -13.09 3.03
C ILE A 93 0.01 -11.99 3.83
N HIS A 94 1.33 -11.92 3.76
CA HIS A 94 2.09 -11.07 4.67
C HIS A 94 1.93 -9.57 4.36
N ALA A 95 2.05 -9.17 3.11
CA ALA A 95 1.84 -7.77 2.72
C ALA A 95 0.39 -7.33 2.99
N ALA A 96 -0.58 -8.19 2.69
CA ALA A 96 -1.99 -7.90 2.93
C ALA A 96 -2.28 -7.72 4.43
N ARG A 97 -1.74 -8.60 5.29
CA ARG A 97 -1.94 -8.51 6.75
C ARG A 97 -1.22 -7.31 7.36
N LEU A 98 -0.01 -7.01 6.92
CA LEU A 98 0.69 -5.80 7.36
C LEU A 98 -0.04 -4.54 6.92
N GLY A 99 -0.53 -4.52 5.68
CA GLY A 99 -1.36 -3.43 5.18
C GLY A 99 -2.63 -3.25 6.02
N ARG A 100 -3.31 -4.35 6.36
CA ARG A 100 -4.49 -4.32 7.22
C ARG A 100 -4.16 -3.76 8.60
N ALA A 101 -3.07 -4.20 9.20
CA ALA A 101 -2.66 -3.73 10.53
C ALA A 101 -2.38 -2.23 10.55
N ILE A 102 -1.63 -1.71 9.57
CA ILE A 102 -1.30 -0.29 9.53
C ILE A 102 -2.50 0.57 9.12
N TYR A 103 -3.40 0.04 8.31
CA TYR A 103 -4.66 0.70 7.95
C TYR A 103 -5.56 0.86 9.18
N ASP A 104 -5.69 -0.19 9.98
CA ASP A 104 -6.45 -0.17 11.24
C ASP A 104 -5.82 0.78 12.26
N PHE A 105 -4.50 0.75 12.36
CA PHE A 105 -3.71 1.65 13.19
C PHE A 105 -3.97 3.12 12.83
N ARG A 106 -3.98 3.46 11.54
CA ARG A 106 -4.36 4.78 11.05
C ARG A 106 -5.74 5.19 11.53
N THR A 107 -6.72 4.30 11.37
CA THR A 107 -8.11 4.57 11.73
C THR A 107 -8.26 4.82 13.22
N ARG A 108 -7.57 4.05 14.06
CA ARG A 108 -7.63 4.16 15.52
C ARG A 108 -6.81 5.32 16.05
N LYS A 109 -5.62 5.54 15.52
CA LYS A 109 -4.71 6.62 15.97
C LYS A 109 -5.12 8.00 15.47
N LYS A 110 -5.79 8.08 14.32
CA LYS A 110 -6.27 9.33 13.72
C LYS A 110 -7.70 9.65 14.10
N SER A 111 -8.20 9.12 15.17
CA SER A 111 -9.60 9.25 15.48
C SER A 111 -10.00 10.67 15.86
N VAL A 112 -11.23 10.99 15.52
CA VAL A 112 -11.97 12.14 16.00
C VAL A 112 -12.48 11.97 17.45
N HIS A 113 -12.21 10.84 18.10
CA HIS A 113 -12.63 10.59 19.47
C HIS A 113 -11.63 11.21 20.44
N LEU A 114 -12.17 11.96 21.41
CA LEU A 114 -11.40 12.68 22.44
C LEU A 114 -10.46 11.80 23.29
N LYS A 115 -10.54 10.48 23.17
CA LYS A 115 -9.77 9.52 23.96
C LYS A 115 -8.61 8.88 23.20
N GLU A 116 -8.43 9.22 21.94
CA GLU A 116 -7.37 8.62 21.14
C GLU A 116 -6.16 9.50 21.08
N VAL A 117 -5.01 8.85 21.16
CA VAL A 117 -3.71 9.51 21.22
C VAL A 117 -3.23 9.74 19.77
N ASP A 118 -2.73 10.93 19.49
CA ASP A 118 -2.07 11.21 18.22
C ASP A 118 -0.88 10.27 17.98
N PRO A 119 -0.59 9.91 16.72
CA PRO A 119 0.58 9.11 16.42
C PRO A 119 1.87 9.78 16.90
N LEU A 120 2.75 8.97 17.46
CA LEU A 120 4.10 9.37 17.87
C LEU A 120 5.09 9.15 16.72
N LEU A 121 6.32 9.66 16.87
CA LEU A 121 7.39 9.43 15.90
C LEU A 121 7.65 7.94 15.65
N ILE A 122 7.61 7.11 16.69
CA ILE A 122 7.79 5.66 16.55
C ILE A 122 6.69 5.01 15.71
N ASP A 123 5.47 5.51 15.80
CA ASP A 123 4.35 5.05 14.98
C ASP A 123 4.60 5.37 13.50
N GLY A 124 5.13 6.56 13.21
CA GLY A 124 5.53 6.96 11.86
C GLY A 124 6.66 6.10 11.30
N HIS A 125 7.64 5.75 12.13
CA HIS A 125 8.73 4.83 11.75
C HIS A 125 8.17 3.45 11.36
N LEU A 126 7.26 2.91 12.15
CA LEU A 126 6.62 1.63 11.87
C LEU A 126 5.85 1.68 10.55
N ALA A 127 5.03 2.70 10.36
CA ALA A 127 4.23 2.86 9.15
C ALA A 127 5.12 2.99 7.90
N TYR A 128 6.15 3.80 7.95
CA TYR A 128 7.09 3.95 6.83
C TYR A 128 7.77 2.62 6.48
N ASN A 129 8.24 1.87 7.47
CA ASN A 129 8.88 0.59 7.26
C ASN A 129 7.92 -0.46 6.68
N ILE A 130 6.69 -0.51 7.17
CA ILE A 130 5.67 -1.42 6.64
C ILE A 130 5.34 -1.06 5.18
N CYS A 131 5.09 0.21 4.89
CA CYS A 131 4.78 0.66 3.52
C CYS A 131 5.94 0.39 2.57
N SER A 132 7.17 0.63 2.99
CA SER A 132 8.37 0.33 2.22
C SER A 132 8.48 -1.16 1.91
N TRP A 133 8.24 -2.00 2.90
CA TRP A 133 8.30 -3.45 2.71
C TRP A 133 7.21 -3.94 1.74
N ILE A 134 5.98 -3.43 1.89
CA ILE A 134 4.87 -3.76 0.99
C ILE A 134 5.22 -3.37 -0.46
N LEU A 135 5.77 -2.18 -0.66
CA LEU A 135 6.17 -1.73 -1.99
C LEU A 135 7.23 -2.66 -2.60
N ILE A 136 8.21 -3.09 -1.80
CA ILE A 136 9.24 -4.03 -2.25
C ILE A 136 8.61 -5.38 -2.65
N GLU A 137 7.66 -5.89 -1.88
CA GLU A 137 6.97 -7.13 -2.23
C GLU A 137 6.15 -7.00 -3.52
N LEU A 138 5.46 -5.89 -3.71
CA LEU A 138 4.75 -5.62 -4.97
C LEU A 138 5.71 -5.63 -6.16
N LEU A 139 6.86 -4.99 -6.04
CA LEU A 139 7.87 -4.96 -7.09
C LEU A 139 8.47 -6.34 -7.37
N ARG A 140 8.74 -7.10 -6.31
CA ARG A 140 9.29 -8.45 -6.42
C ARG A 140 8.33 -9.41 -7.13
N GLU A 141 7.06 -9.36 -6.76
CA GLU A 141 6.05 -10.30 -7.25
C GLU A 141 5.39 -9.84 -8.56
N SER A 142 5.59 -8.62 -8.99
CA SER A 142 5.09 -8.14 -10.28
C SER A 142 5.73 -8.84 -11.46
N ALA A 143 6.78 -9.66 -11.22
CA ALA A 143 7.49 -10.44 -12.23
C ALA A 143 7.88 -9.59 -13.45
N ILE A 144 8.37 -8.37 -13.20
CA ILE A 144 8.94 -7.55 -14.26
C ILE A 144 10.20 -8.29 -14.73
N PRO A 145 10.20 -8.86 -15.95
CA PRO A 145 11.38 -9.58 -16.40
C PRO A 145 12.56 -8.60 -16.43
N GLU A 146 13.66 -8.99 -15.83
CA GLU A 146 14.91 -8.30 -16.09
C GLU A 146 15.16 -8.42 -17.60
N ALA A 147 15.04 -7.31 -18.29
CA ALA A 147 15.36 -7.28 -19.70
C ALA A 147 16.87 -7.40 -19.89
#